data_1d4dce1007a8c9e871e205ed2f784e6e
#
_entry.id   1d4dce1007a8c9e871e205ed2f784e6e
#
_cell.length_a   1.000
_cell.length_b   1.000
_cell.length_c   1.000
_cell.angle_alpha   90.00
_cell.angle_beta   90.00
_cell.angle_gamma   90.00
#
_symmetry.space_group_name_H-M   'P 1'
#
loop_
_entity.id
_entity.type
_entity.pdbx_description
1 polymer ?
#
loop_
_entity_poly.entity_id
_entity_poly.type
_entity_poly.pdbx_seq_one_letter_code
_entity_poly.pdbx_strand_id
1 'polypeptide(L)'
;NTIYDIDFEWFEGVDRHPKGCGFNMIDHLTHNVYRGRMDYWSGFYEKFFNFREIRYFDIKGEYTGLLSKAMTAPDGLIRIPLNEEAGGSGGQIEEFLMQYNGEGIQHIAFSCDNLLECWDRLKAQGVKFMTAPPNTYYEMLEERLPGHGEPTDEFQARGILLDGTTDGEQPRLLLQIFSETVLGPVFFEFIQRKDDDGFGEGNFKALFESIEQEQINNGEIEAAE
;
A
#
# COMPACT_ATOMS: atom_id res chain seq x y z
N ASN A 1 16.25 -27.41 16.69
CA ASN A 1 17.04 -27.16 15.48
C ASN A 1 16.08 -26.87 14.33
N THR A 2 16.28 -25.77 13.65
CA THR A 2 15.56 -25.40 12.43
C THR A 2 16.33 -25.93 11.21
N ILE A 3 15.70 -25.90 10.03
CA ILE A 3 16.37 -26.20 8.76
C ILE A 3 17.63 -25.31 8.56
N TYR A 4 17.60 -24.08 9.05
CA TYR A 4 18.72 -23.16 8.98
C TYR A 4 19.93 -23.57 9.85
N ASP A 5 19.70 -24.34 10.91
CA ASP A 5 20.79 -24.89 11.75
C ASP A 5 21.36 -26.19 11.19
N ILE A 6 20.67 -26.82 10.22
CA ILE A 6 21.03 -28.10 9.61
C ILE A 6 21.74 -27.91 8.28
N ASP A 7 21.17 -27.05 7.41
CA ASP A 7 21.59 -26.91 6.02
C ASP A 7 22.47 -25.68 5.76
N PHE A 8 22.65 -24.79 6.75
CA PHE A 8 23.40 -23.54 6.60
C PHE A 8 24.41 -23.35 7.74
N GLU A 9 25.54 -22.74 7.42
CA GLU A 9 26.50 -22.25 8.40
C GLU A 9 26.25 -20.75 8.67
N TRP A 10 26.12 -20.40 9.94
CA TRP A 10 25.95 -19.00 10.32
C TRP A 10 27.30 -18.28 10.29
N PHE A 11 27.28 -17.05 9.80
CA PHE A 11 28.46 -16.19 9.89
C PHE A 11 28.82 -15.95 11.36
N GLU A 12 30.11 -15.97 11.66
CA GLU A 12 30.63 -15.71 13.02
C GLU A 12 30.26 -14.28 13.46
N GLY A 13 29.77 -14.14 14.69
CA GLY A 13 29.40 -12.84 15.28
C GLY A 13 28.07 -12.25 14.85
N VAL A 14 27.28 -12.93 13.99
CA VAL A 14 25.95 -12.48 13.60
C VAL A 14 24.93 -12.83 14.67
N ASP A 15 24.13 -11.87 15.09
CA ASP A 15 22.94 -12.11 15.91
C ASP A 15 21.90 -12.86 15.08
N ARG A 16 21.56 -14.07 15.52
CA ARG A 16 20.57 -14.93 14.85
C ARG A 16 19.13 -14.47 15.06
N HIS A 17 18.91 -13.61 16.03
CA HIS A 17 17.57 -13.11 16.41
C HIS A 17 17.62 -11.60 16.62
N PRO A 18 18.00 -10.82 15.58
CA PRO A 18 18.10 -9.38 15.71
C PRO A 18 16.72 -8.79 16.06
N LYS A 19 16.73 -7.74 16.87
CA LYS A 19 15.52 -6.99 17.17
C LYS A 19 15.01 -6.32 15.88
N GLY A 20 13.86 -6.78 15.37
CA GLY A 20 13.23 -6.23 14.19
C GLY A 20 12.57 -4.86 14.40
N CYS A 21 12.02 -4.29 13.34
CA CYS A 21 11.30 -3.01 13.38
C CYS A 21 9.84 -3.13 13.86
N GLY A 22 9.36 -4.33 14.19
CA GLY A 22 8.03 -4.55 14.77
C GLY A 22 7.01 -5.16 13.80
N PHE A 23 7.48 -5.66 12.64
CA PHE A 23 6.61 -6.37 11.71
C PHE A 23 6.26 -7.75 12.24
N ASN A 24 5.01 -8.15 12.03
CA ASN A 24 4.48 -9.42 12.49
C ASN A 24 4.11 -10.38 11.36
N MET A 25 3.74 -9.87 10.16
CA MET A 25 3.47 -10.72 9.01
C MET A 25 3.59 -9.97 7.68
N ILE A 26 3.65 -10.73 6.58
CA ILE A 26 3.40 -10.23 5.22
C ILE A 26 1.88 -10.15 5.05
N ASP A 27 1.35 -8.95 4.85
CA ASP A 27 -0.08 -8.72 4.71
C ASP A 27 -0.58 -9.06 3.31
N HIS A 28 0.08 -8.51 2.29
CA HIS A 28 -0.25 -8.78 0.89
C HIS A 28 0.93 -8.57 -0.06
N LEU A 29 0.76 -9.05 -1.29
CA LEU A 29 1.71 -8.93 -2.40
C LEU A 29 0.97 -8.37 -3.61
N THR A 30 1.22 -7.13 -3.98
CA THR A 30 0.53 -6.53 -5.13
C THR A 30 1.20 -6.91 -6.43
N HIS A 31 0.43 -7.52 -7.32
CA HIS A 31 0.86 -8.03 -8.60
C HIS A 31 0.34 -7.15 -9.74
N ASN A 32 1.24 -6.43 -10.39
CA ASN A 32 0.91 -5.65 -11.59
C ASN A 32 0.93 -6.52 -12.82
N VAL A 33 -0.11 -6.40 -13.64
CA VAL A 33 -0.30 -7.19 -14.86
C VAL A 33 -0.51 -6.28 -16.08
N TYR A 34 -0.21 -6.79 -17.27
CA TYR A 34 -0.50 -6.08 -18.51
C TYR A 34 -2.00 -5.91 -18.71
N ARG A 35 -2.36 -4.87 -19.43
CA ARG A 35 -3.74 -4.59 -19.82
C ARG A 35 -4.41 -5.79 -20.51
N GLY A 36 -5.60 -6.17 -20.03
CA GLY A 36 -6.33 -7.34 -20.49
C GLY A 36 -5.84 -8.68 -19.90
N ARG A 37 -4.94 -8.66 -18.92
CA ARG A 37 -4.38 -9.88 -18.33
C ARG A 37 -4.92 -10.22 -16.94
N MET A 38 -5.74 -9.36 -16.35
CA MET A 38 -6.29 -9.58 -15.01
C MET A 38 -7.06 -10.91 -14.88
N ASP A 39 -7.92 -11.22 -15.84
CA ASP A 39 -8.70 -12.47 -15.80
C ASP A 39 -7.83 -13.72 -16.00
N TYR A 40 -6.75 -13.61 -16.76
CA TYR A 40 -5.78 -14.70 -16.88
C TYR A 40 -5.12 -14.99 -15.52
N TRP A 41 -4.64 -13.97 -14.83
CA TRP A 41 -3.95 -14.14 -13.55
C TRP A 41 -4.89 -14.49 -12.42
N SER A 42 -6.10 -13.92 -12.35
CA SER A 42 -7.09 -14.33 -11.37
C SER A 42 -7.47 -15.80 -11.55
N GLY A 43 -7.71 -16.25 -12.79
CA GLY A 43 -7.97 -17.65 -13.11
C GLY A 43 -6.80 -18.58 -12.79
N PHE A 44 -5.55 -18.11 -12.93
CA PHE A 44 -4.36 -18.84 -12.50
C PHE A 44 -4.37 -19.07 -10.98
N TYR A 45 -4.57 -18.03 -10.18
CA TYR A 45 -4.63 -18.15 -8.72
C TYR A 45 -5.83 -19.00 -8.25
N GLU A 46 -6.97 -18.87 -8.89
CA GLU A 46 -8.14 -19.71 -8.60
C GLU A 46 -7.87 -21.19 -8.87
N LYS A 47 -7.33 -21.49 -10.05
CA LYS A 47 -7.15 -22.86 -10.51
C LYS A 47 -6.06 -23.62 -9.76
N PHE A 48 -4.93 -22.98 -9.50
CA PHE A 48 -3.76 -23.65 -8.93
C PHE A 48 -3.66 -23.53 -7.41
N PHE A 49 -4.22 -22.46 -6.83
CA PHE A 49 -4.10 -22.18 -5.40
C PHE A 49 -5.44 -22.07 -4.67
N ASN A 50 -6.55 -22.30 -5.40
CA ASN A 50 -7.91 -22.20 -4.86
C ASN A 50 -8.24 -20.83 -4.24
N PHE A 51 -7.61 -19.76 -4.72
CA PHE A 51 -7.90 -18.40 -4.30
C PHE A 51 -9.32 -18.00 -4.75
N ARG A 52 -9.85 -16.96 -4.12
CA ARG A 52 -11.12 -16.33 -4.50
C ARG A 52 -10.96 -14.83 -4.58
N GLU A 53 -11.67 -14.22 -5.53
CA GLU A 53 -11.88 -12.79 -5.56
C GLU A 53 -12.74 -12.39 -4.37
N ILE A 54 -12.24 -11.46 -3.54
CA ILE A 54 -12.97 -10.92 -2.38
C ILE A 54 -13.42 -9.48 -2.60
N ARG A 55 -12.70 -8.72 -3.42
CA ARG A 55 -13.02 -7.33 -3.77
C ARG A 55 -12.56 -7.02 -5.19
N TYR A 56 -13.27 -6.09 -5.82
CA TYR A 56 -12.92 -5.51 -7.10
C TYR A 56 -13.08 -4.00 -7.03
N PHE A 57 -12.08 -3.26 -7.54
CA PHE A 57 -12.06 -1.82 -7.58
C PHE A 57 -11.85 -1.33 -9.02
N ASP A 58 -12.62 -0.32 -9.41
CA ASP A 58 -12.44 0.47 -10.64
C ASP A 58 -12.14 1.91 -10.20
N ILE A 59 -10.85 2.22 -10.05
CA ILE A 59 -10.38 3.51 -9.58
C ILE A 59 -10.05 4.37 -10.78
N LYS A 60 -10.79 5.48 -10.93
CA LYS A 60 -10.63 6.42 -12.03
C LYS A 60 -10.02 7.70 -11.52
N GLY A 61 -8.83 8.06 -12.04
CA GLY A 61 -8.28 9.39 -11.98
C GLY A 61 -8.63 10.17 -13.25
N GLU A 62 -8.29 11.44 -13.29
CA GLU A 62 -8.57 12.29 -14.47
C GLU A 62 -7.79 11.84 -15.71
N TYR A 63 -6.55 11.41 -15.53
CA TYR A 63 -5.65 11.03 -16.64
C TYR A 63 -5.32 9.55 -16.66
N THR A 64 -5.27 8.92 -15.50
CA THR A 64 -4.94 7.50 -15.35
C THR A 64 -5.94 6.84 -14.40
N GLY A 65 -6.07 5.54 -14.49
CA GLY A 65 -6.91 4.75 -13.59
C GLY A 65 -6.36 3.35 -13.46
N LEU A 66 -6.86 2.63 -12.49
CA LEU A 66 -6.50 1.23 -12.31
C LEU A 66 -7.74 0.38 -12.01
N LEU A 67 -7.71 -0.83 -12.51
CA LEU A 67 -8.58 -1.91 -12.07
C LEU A 67 -7.79 -2.74 -11.05
N SER A 68 -8.40 -3.05 -9.94
CA SER A 68 -7.78 -3.91 -8.93
C SER A 68 -8.72 -5.04 -8.54
N LYS A 69 -8.19 -6.25 -8.48
CA LYS A 69 -8.91 -7.46 -8.08
C LYS A 69 -8.16 -8.14 -6.93
N ALA A 70 -8.71 -8.08 -5.73
CA ALA A 70 -8.09 -8.69 -4.56
C ALA A 70 -8.38 -10.19 -4.52
N MET A 71 -7.34 -10.99 -4.78
CA MET A 71 -7.37 -12.45 -4.68
C MET A 71 -6.91 -12.90 -3.30
N THR A 72 -7.62 -13.83 -2.68
CA THR A 72 -7.31 -14.30 -1.33
C THR A 72 -7.34 -15.81 -1.23
N ALA A 73 -6.39 -16.39 -0.50
CA ALA A 73 -6.35 -17.80 -0.18
C ALA A 73 -7.53 -18.23 0.70
N PRO A 74 -7.90 -19.51 0.72
CA PRO A 74 -9.05 -20.01 1.50
C PRO A 74 -8.99 -19.72 3.00
N ASP A 75 -7.79 -19.65 3.55
CA ASP A 75 -7.54 -19.33 4.96
C ASP A 75 -7.50 -17.82 5.26
N GLY A 76 -7.56 -16.97 4.22
CA GLY A 76 -7.49 -15.51 4.34
C GLY A 76 -6.10 -14.94 4.64
N LEU A 77 -5.08 -15.79 4.76
CA LEU A 77 -3.73 -15.36 5.18
C LEU A 77 -2.84 -14.89 4.03
N ILE A 78 -3.13 -15.32 2.80
CA ILE A 78 -2.37 -14.88 1.61
C ILE A 78 -3.30 -14.05 0.74
N ARG A 79 -2.94 -12.80 0.53
CA ARG A 79 -3.70 -11.82 -0.25
C ARG A 79 -2.83 -11.31 -1.39
N ILE A 80 -3.37 -11.33 -2.61
CA ILE A 80 -2.66 -10.87 -3.81
C ILE A 80 -3.60 -9.96 -4.61
N PRO A 81 -3.55 -8.63 -4.40
CA PRO A 81 -4.18 -7.68 -5.29
C PRO A 81 -3.54 -7.75 -6.69
N LEU A 82 -4.36 -7.91 -7.72
CA LEU A 82 -3.97 -7.81 -9.11
C LEU A 82 -4.32 -6.42 -9.61
N ASN A 83 -3.35 -5.68 -10.10
CA ASN A 83 -3.56 -4.34 -10.64
C ASN A 83 -3.30 -4.30 -12.14
N GLU A 84 -4.24 -3.73 -12.87
CA GLU A 84 -4.20 -3.52 -14.30
C GLU A 84 -4.46 -2.05 -14.62
N GLU A 85 -3.68 -1.46 -15.53
CA GLU A 85 -3.88 -0.09 -15.96
C GLU A 85 -5.25 0.08 -16.65
N ALA A 86 -6.06 1.05 -16.18
CA ALA A 86 -7.34 1.43 -16.77
C ALA A 86 -7.24 2.86 -17.32
N GLY A 87 -7.57 3.05 -18.58
CA GLY A 87 -7.58 4.38 -19.20
C GLY A 87 -6.32 4.71 -19.99
N GLY A 88 -5.83 5.95 -19.97
CA GLY A 88 -4.73 6.48 -20.79
C GLY A 88 -3.44 5.66 -20.85
N SER A 89 -2.36 6.26 -21.29
CA SER A 89 -1.01 5.67 -21.29
C SER A 89 -0.13 6.45 -20.31
N GLY A 90 0.93 5.77 -19.78
CA GLY A 90 1.93 6.40 -18.93
C GLY A 90 1.60 6.43 -17.45
N GLY A 91 0.69 5.57 -16.98
CA GLY A 91 0.42 5.40 -15.55
C GLY A 91 1.51 4.61 -14.81
N GLN A 92 1.41 4.58 -13.49
CA GLN A 92 2.41 3.94 -12.62
C GLN A 92 2.56 2.43 -12.86
N ILE A 93 1.47 1.76 -13.26
CA ILE A 93 1.49 0.31 -13.55
C ILE A 93 2.27 0.06 -14.84
N GLU A 94 2.03 0.85 -15.88
CA GLU A 94 2.75 0.73 -17.15
C GLU A 94 4.26 1.03 -16.97
N GLU A 95 4.60 2.05 -16.19
CA GLU A 95 5.99 2.36 -15.85
C GLU A 95 6.67 1.19 -15.11
N PHE A 96 5.99 0.62 -14.11
CA PHE A 96 6.48 -0.57 -13.42
C PHE A 96 6.74 -1.72 -14.39
N LEU A 97 5.77 -2.07 -15.25
CA LEU A 97 5.89 -3.18 -16.20
C LEU A 97 7.06 -3.00 -17.17
N MET A 98 7.33 -1.76 -17.61
CA MET A 98 8.49 -1.44 -18.44
C MET A 98 9.80 -1.60 -17.67
N GLN A 99 9.92 -1.07 -16.47
CA GLN A 99 11.15 -1.12 -15.68
C GLN A 99 11.43 -2.54 -15.15
N TYR A 100 10.38 -3.26 -14.74
CA TYR A 100 10.46 -4.65 -14.26
C TYR A 100 10.70 -5.64 -15.43
N ASN A 101 10.41 -5.21 -16.64
CA ASN A 101 10.46 -6.00 -17.87
C ASN A 101 9.48 -7.19 -17.86
N GLY A 102 8.26 -6.97 -17.39
CA GLY A 102 7.22 -7.99 -17.34
C GLY A 102 6.20 -7.78 -16.24
N GLU A 103 5.28 -8.73 -16.10
CA GLU A 103 4.30 -8.81 -15.03
C GLU A 103 4.96 -9.35 -13.75
N GLY A 104 4.63 -8.80 -12.59
CA GLY A 104 5.23 -9.26 -11.34
C GLY A 104 4.81 -8.46 -10.12
N ILE A 105 5.40 -8.81 -8.97
CA ILE A 105 5.11 -8.18 -7.70
C ILE A 105 5.72 -6.78 -7.65
N GLN A 106 4.85 -5.77 -7.57
CA GLN A 106 5.24 -4.36 -7.46
C GLN A 106 5.67 -4.01 -6.04
N HIS A 107 4.89 -4.45 -5.04
CA HIS A 107 5.23 -4.22 -3.65
C HIS A 107 4.83 -5.38 -2.74
N ILE A 108 5.49 -5.40 -1.59
CA ILE A 108 5.21 -6.32 -0.50
C ILE A 108 4.78 -5.48 0.70
N ALA A 109 3.58 -5.72 1.21
CA ALA A 109 3.07 -5.05 2.40
C ALA A 109 3.38 -5.86 3.66
N PHE A 110 3.96 -5.18 4.65
CA PHE A 110 4.23 -5.72 5.98
C PHE A 110 3.31 -5.07 7.01
N SER A 111 2.65 -5.89 7.82
CA SER A 111 1.83 -5.38 8.91
C SER A 111 2.59 -5.28 10.23
N CYS A 112 2.16 -4.35 11.06
CA CYS A 112 2.64 -4.14 12.41
C CYS A 112 1.51 -3.69 13.34
N ASP A 113 1.74 -3.79 14.65
CA ASP A 113 0.76 -3.36 15.66
C ASP A 113 0.82 -1.86 15.97
N ASN A 114 1.95 -1.19 15.66
CA ASN A 114 2.14 0.24 15.86
C ASN A 114 3.02 0.83 14.75
N LEU A 115 2.38 1.47 13.76
CA LEU A 115 3.09 1.99 12.59
C LEU A 115 3.97 3.20 12.92
N LEU A 116 3.61 4.02 13.91
CA LEU A 116 4.44 5.14 14.34
C LEU A 116 5.79 4.66 14.87
N GLU A 117 5.78 3.66 15.77
CA GLU A 117 7.01 3.08 16.30
C GLU A 117 7.82 2.34 15.22
N CYS A 118 7.13 1.60 14.32
CA CYS A 118 7.79 0.93 13.20
C CYS A 118 8.48 1.94 12.30
N TRP A 119 7.83 3.04 11.97
CA TRP A 119 8.38 4.11 11.15
C TRP A 119 9.66 4.70 11.76
N ASP A 120 9.61 5.04 13.07
CA ASP A 120 10.78 5.60 13.77
C ASP A 120 11.97 4.64 13.74
N ARG A 121 11.72 3.33 13.91
CA ARG A 121 12.76 2.28 13.83
C ARG A 121 13.31 2.12 12.41
N LEU A 122 12.44 2.10 11.39
CA LEU A 122 12.84 2.04 9.98
C LEU A 122 13.68 3.25 9.58
N LYS A 123 13.25 4.44 10.00
CA LYS A 123 13.96 5.69 9.74
C LYS A 123 15.33 5.68 10.37
N ALA A 124 15.46 5.19 11.61
CA ALA A 124 16.74 5.04 12.30
C ALA A 124 17.69 4.04 11.60
N GLN A 125 17.15 3.06 10.86
CA GLN A 125 17.93 2.13 10.03
C GLN A 125 18.24 2.68 8.62
N GLY A 126 17.81 3.91 8.31
CA GLY A 126 18.11 4.56 7.04
C GLY A 126 17.14 4.23 5.91
N VAL A 127 15.97 3.63 6.21
CA VAL A 127 14.92 3.41 5.21
C VAL A 127 14.42 4.77 4.72
N LYS A 128 14.33 4.91 3.41
CA LYS A 128 13.75 6.07 2.76
C LYS A 128 12.31 5.79 2.39
N PHE A 129 11.46 6.78 2.56
CA PHE A 129 10.04 6.71 2.23
C PHE A 129 9.74 7.56 1.01
N MET A 130 8.68 7.20 0.27
CA MET A 130 8.15 8.01 -0.83
C MET A 130 7.82 9.42 -0.33
N THR A 131 7.73 10.36 -1.25
CA THR A 131 7.34 11.74 -0.95
C THR A 131 6.02 11.75 -0.17
N ALA A 132 6.02 12.47 0.95
CA ALA A 132 4.82 12.63 1.75
C ALA A 132 3.72 13.37 0.96
N PRO A 133 2.44 13.09 1.23
CA PRO A 133 1.36 13.85 0.62
C PRO A 133 1.40 15.33 1.05
N PRO A 134 0.77 16.23 0.28
CA PRO A 134 0.69 17.64 0.63
C PRO A 134 -0.07 17.85 1.95
N ASN A 135 0.09 19.03 2.56
CA ASN A 135 -0.57 19.37 3.82
C ASN A 135 -2.09 19.31 3.71
N THR A 136 -2.64 19.67 2.57
CA THR A 136 -4.06 19.60 2.25
C THR A 136 -4.66 18.21 2.44
N TYR A 137 -3.88 17.14 2.23
CA TYR A 137 -4.33 15.77 2.50
C TYR A 137 -4.73 15.60 3.99
N TYR A 138 -3.91 16.13 4.92
CA TYR A 138 -4.16 16.02 6.37
C TYR A 138 -5.23 17.01 6.85
N GLU A 139 -5.32 18.18 6.24
CA GLU A 139 -6.37 19.17 6.51
C GLU A 139 -7.77 18.63 6.16
N MET A 140 -7.88 17.85 5.08
CA MET A 140 -9.13 17.21 4.65
C MET A 140 -9.45 15.91 5.40
N LEU A 141 -8.56 15.42 6.25
CA LEU A 141 -8.69 14.09 6.87
C LEU A 141 -9.91 13.98 7.79
N GLU A 142 -10.18 15.00 8.62
CA GLU A 142 -11.34 15.01 9.53
C GLU A 142 -12.67 15.11 8.76
N GLU A 143 -12.71 15.76 7.61
CA GLU A 143 -13.90 15.80 6.76
C GLU A 143 -14.15 14.43 6.12
N ARG A 144 -13.08 13.76 5.68
CA ARG A 144 -13.14 12.45 5.03
C ARG A 144 -13.45 11.31 5.99
N LEU A 145 -12.90 11.36 7.20
CA LEU A 145 -13.04 10.35 8.27
C LEU A 145 -13.41 11.03 9.60
N PRO A 146 -14.63 11.55 9.74
CA PRO A 146 -15.02 12.32 10.92
C PRO A 146 -14.87 11.51 12.21
N GLY A 147 -14.19 12.08 13.22
CA GLY A 147 -14.04 11.43 14.51
C GLY A 147 -13.15 10.18 14.51
N HIS A 148 -12.23 10.06 13.59
CA HIS A 148 -11.30 8.92 13.50
C HIS A 148 -10.42 8.73 14.73
N GLY A 149 -10.18 9.80 15.52
CA GLY A 149 -9.45 9.74 16.79
C GLY A 149 -7.95 9.50 16.71
N GLU A 150 -7.37 9.57 15.52
CA GLU A 150 -5.94 9.33 15.28
C GLU A 150 -5.12 10.64 15.37
N PRO A 151 -3.83 10.57 15.72
CA PRO A 151 -2.97 11.74 15.87
C PRO A 151 -2.52 12.28 14.49
N THR A 152 -3.34 13.10 13.85
CA THR A 152 -3.11 13.65 12.50
C THR A 152 -1.75 14.34 12.38
N ASP A 153 -1.33 15.12 13.38
CA ASP A 153 -0.04 15.82 13.38
C ASP A 153 1.15 14.83 13.31
N GLU A 154 1.05 13.69 13.99
CA GLU A 154 2.06 12.63 13.98
C GLU A 154 2.12 11.92 12.63
N PHE A 155 0.96 11.77 11.96
CA PHE A 155 0.89 11.21 10.62
C PHE A 155 1.48 12.15 9.59
N GLN A 156 1.12 13.43 9.66
CA GLN A 156 1.67 14.47 8.78
C GLN A 156 3.19 14.57 8.91
N ALA A 157 3.72 14.56 10.13
CA ALA A 157 5.16 14.62 10.38
C ALA A 157 5.94 13.44 9.77
N ARG A 158 5.28 12.31 9.51
CA ARG A 158 5.89 11.08 8.98
C ARG A 158 5.45 10.72 7.56
N GLY A 159 4.48 11.41 7.00
CA GLY A 159 3.89 11.09 5.70
C GLY A 159 2.99 9.85 5.73
N ILE A 160 2.45 9.48 6.88
CA ILE A 160 1.56 8.31 7.03
C ILE A 160 0.17 8.66 6.49
N LEU A 161 -0.36 7.75 5.66
CA LEU A 161 -1.70 7.84 5.09
C LEU A 161 -2.70 7.12 5.99
N LEU A 162 -3.94 7.61 6.03
CA LEU A 162 -5.06 7.01 6.75
C LEU A 162 -6.23 6.78 5.79
N ASP A 163 -6.72 5.54 5.75
CA ASP A 163 -7.94 5.14 5.05
C ASP A 163 -8.89 4.40 5.98
N GLY A 164 -10.11 4.13 5.51
CA GLY A 164 -11.09 3.36 6.26
C GLY A 164 -12.47 3.99 6.29
N THR A 165 -13.22 3.72 7.36
CA THR A 165 -14.56 4.28 7.58
C THR A 165 -14.83 4.55 9.06
N THR A 166 -15.58 5.61 9.32
CA THR A 166 -16.07 6.00 10.66
C THR A 166 -17.59 5.87 10.77
N ASP A 167 -18.28 5.29 9.79
CA ASP A 167 -19.75 5.19 9.76
C ASP A 167 -20.34 4.14 10.72
N GLY A 168 -19.49 3.36 11.42
CA GLY A 168 -19.90 2.32 12.35
C GLY A 168 -19.88 2.73 13.81
N GLU A 169 -20.15 1.78 14.72
CA GLU A 169 -20.00 1.97 16.17
C GLU A 169 -18.55 2.25 16.58
N GLN A 170 -17.61 1.69 15.86
CA GLN A 170 -16.17 1.91 16.01
C GLN A 170 -15.54 2.22 14.64
N PRO A 171 -14.60 3.16 14.57
CA PRO A 171 -13.82 3.39 13.36
C PRO A 171 -13.08 2.12 12.92
N ARG A 172 -13.10 1.84 11.63
CA ARG A 172 -12.25 0.82 11.00
C ARG A 172 -11.24 1.52 10.13
N LEU A 173 -9.98 1.40 10.47
CA LEU A 173 -8.93 2.24 9.90
C LEU A 173 -7.76 1.41 9.40
N LEU A 174 -7.12 1.91 8.35
CA LEU A 174 -5.90 1.39 7.75
C LEU A 174 -4.87 2.53 7.66
N LEU A 175 -3.76 2.35 8.34
CA LEU A 175 -2.61 3.24 8.24
C LEU A 175 -1.62 2.65 7.24
N GLN A 176 -1.06 3.48 6.36
CA GLN A 176 -0.15 3.05 5.28
C GLN A 176 0.99 4.04 5.10
N ILE A 177 2.17 3.51 4.76
CA ILE A 177 3.27 4.29 4.21
C ILE A 177 4.13 3.42 3.30
N PHE A 178 4.78 4.02 2.31
CA PHE A 178 5.54 3.33 1.28
C PHE A 178 7.01 3.72 1.30
N SER A 179 7.90 2.75 1.13
CA SER A 179 9.32 3.02 0.89
C SER A 179 9.53 3.59 -0.51
N GLU A 180 10.67 4.27 -0.74
CA GLU A 180 11.21 4.40 -2.08
C GLU A 180 11.44 3.00 -2.69
N THR A 181 11.66 2.93 -4.00
CA THR A 181 12.02 1.67 -4.67
C THR A 181 13.34 1.12 -4.13
N VAL A 182 13.40 -0.19 -3.89
CA VAL A 182 14.53 -0.87 -3.23
C VAL A 182 15.19 -1.88 -4.13
N LEU A 183 14.41 -2.64 -4.91
CA LEU A 183 14.89 -3.67 -5.83
C LEU A 183 14.35 -3.39 -7.24
N GLY A 184 15.08 -2.59 -8.03
CA GLY A 184 14.54 -2.06 -9.28
C GLY A 184 13.27 -1.27 -8.99
N PRO A 185 12.14 -1.50 -9.69
CA PRO A 185 10.88 -0.77 -9.45
C PRO A 185 10.08 -1.32 -8.26
N VAL A 186 10.58 -2.33 -7.53
CA VAL A 186 9.89 -2.95 -6.39
C VAL A 186 10.10 -2.12 -5.13
N PHE A 187 9.04 -1.93 -4.34
CA PHE A 187 9.07 -1.22 -3.07
C PHE A 187 8.35 -1.99 -1.96
N PHE A 188 8.40 -1.46 -0.74
CA PHE A 188 7.70 -2.00 0.41
C PHE A 188 6.61 -1.06 0.89
N GLU A 189 5.52 -1.65 1.32
CA GLU A 189 4.46 -0.99 2.05
C GLU A 189 4.51 -1.42 3.51
N PHE A 190 4.23 -0.48 4.42
CA PHE A 190 4.14 -0.74 5.85
C PHE A 190 2.77 -0.30 6.33
N ILE A 191 2.04 -1.22 6.99
CA ILE A 191 0.65 -0.97 7.36
C ILE A 191 0.36 -1.32 8.82
N GLN A 192 -0.65 -0.64 9.34
CA GLN A 192 -1.33 -1.02 10.57
C GLN A 192 -2.82 -1.08 10.30
N ARG A 193 -3.44 -2.23 10.57
CA ARG A 193 -4.88 -2.43 10.47
C ARG A 193 -5.53 -2.24 11.84
N LYS A 194 -6.57 -1.42 11.88
CA LYS A 194 -7.47 -1.23 13.02
C LYS A 194 -8.87 -1.62 12.55
N ASP A 195 -9.11 -2.94 12.48
CA ASP A 195 -10.37 -3.56 12.05
C ASP A 195 -10.80 -3.25 10.59
N ASP A 196 -9.91 -2.70 9.78
CA ASP A 196 -10.13 -2.49 8.34
C ASP A 196 -9.44 -3.55 7.49
N ASP A 197 -10.20 -4.15 6.54
CA ASP A 197 -9.74 -5.17 5.59
C ASP A 197 -9.49 -4.62 4.19
N GLY A 198 -9.55 -3.30 3.99
CA GLY A 198 -9.28 -2.60 2.73
C GLY A 198 -7.82 -2.68 2.30
N PHE A 199 -7.52 -2.08 1.15
CA PHE A 199 -6.17 -1.96 0.59
C PHE A 199 -5.76 -0.49 0.39
N GLY A 200 -6.44 0.45 1.08
CA GLY A 200 -6.16 1.87 0.98
C GLY A 200 -6.72 2.53 -0.29
N GLU A 201 -7.75 1.95 -0.86
CA GLU A 201 -8.41 2.47 -2.06
C GLU A 201 -8.90 3.90 -1.92
N GLY A 202 -9.35 4.31 -0.74
CA GLY A 202 -9.77 5.67 -0.45
C GLY A 202 -8.61 6.67 -0.48
N ASN A 203 -7.39 6.24 -0.20
CA ASN A 203 -6.21 7.10 -0.28
C ASN A 203 -5.87 7.52 -1.70
N PHE A 204 -6.14 6.71 -2.72
CA PHE A 204 -5.93 7.11 -4.12
C PHE A 204 -6.72 8.37 -4.45
N LYS A 205 -8.02 8.37 -4.15
CA LYS A 205 -8.89 9.53 -4.37
C LYS A 205 -8.44 10.71 -3.52
N ALA A 206 -8.20 10.49 -2.23
CA ALA A 206 -7.82 11.53 -1.30
C ALA A 206 -6.48 12.21 -1.65
N LEU A 207 -5.50 11.45 -2.12
CA LEU A 207 -4.23 12.01 -2.60
C LEU A 207 -4.44 12.88 -3.84
N PHE A 208 -5.26 12.42 -4.77
CA PHE A 208 -5.58 13.19 -5.97
C PHE A 208 -6.26 14.52 -5.61
N GLU A 209 -7.33 14.48 -4.83
CA GLU A 209 -8.08 15.66 -4.39
C GLU A 209 -7.20 16.64 -3.59
N SER A 210 -6.28 16.13 -2.75
CA SER A 210 -5.39 16.96 -1.97
C SER A 210 -4.34 17.68 -2.81
N ILE A 211 -3.82 17.04 -3.87
CA ILE A 211 -2.89 17.65 -4.82
C ILE A 211 -3.61 18.75 -5.62
N GLU A 212 -4.82 18.47 -6.09
CA GLU A 212 -5.63 19.46 -6.82
C GLU A 212 -5.94 20.68 -5.94
N GLN A 213 -6.32 20.45 -4.67
CA GLN A 213 -6.57 21.53 -3.72
C GLN A 213 -5.30 22.35 -3.44
N GLU A 214 -4.14 21.73 -3.36
CA GLU A 214 -2.87 22.45 -3.21
C GLU A 214 -2.57 23.30 -4.44
N GLN A 215 -2.80 22.80 -5.64
CA GLN A 215 -2.62 23.55 -6.90
C GLN A 215 -3.56 24.76 -6.98
N ILE A 216 -4.83 24.61 -6.53
CA ILE A 216 -5.78 25.73 -6.40
C ILE A 216 -5.27 26.76 -5.40
N ASN A 217 -4.83 26.32 -4.22
CA ASN A 217 -4.30 27.20 -3.18
C ASN A 217 -3.06 27.98 -3.64
N ASN A 218 -2.23 27.37 -4.48
CA ASN A 218 -1.05 28.00 -5.09
C ASN A 218 -1.38 28.88 -6.31
N GLY A 219 -2.62 28.88 -6.79
CA GLY A 219 -3.06 29.62 -7.98
C GLY A 219 -2.55 29.03 -9.30
N GLU A 220 -2.21 27.75 -9.32
CA GLU A 220 -1.74 27.02 -10.51
C GLU A 220 -2.90 26.60 -11.39
N ILE A 221 -4.06 26.30 -10.79
CA ILE A 221 -5.33 26.02 -11.47
C ILE A 221 -6.47 26.83 -10.85
N GLU A 222 -7.51 27.11 -11.64
CA GLU A 222 -8.74 27.75 -11.15
C GLU A 222 -9.67 26.70 -10.56
N ALA A 223 -10.31 27.02 -9.41
CA ALA A 223 -11.34 26.14 -8.86
C ALA A 223 -12.52 26.04 -9.86
N ALA A 224 -13.02 24.84 -10.09
CA ALA A 224 -14.23 24.66 -10.89
C ALA A 224 -15.43 25.32 -10.18
N GLU A 225 -16.20 26.15 -10.93
CA GLU A 225 -17.43 26.80 -10.43
C GLU A 225 -18.56 25.77 -10.13
#